data_6d698e8be2833ca9d3c41272152e7c62
#
_entry.id   6d698e8be2833ca9d3c41272152e7c62
#
_cell.length_a   1.000
_cell.length_b   1.000
_cell.length_c   1.000
_cell.angle_alpha   90.00
_cell.angle_beta   90.00
_cell.angle_gamma   90.00
#
_symmetry.space_group_name_H-M   'P 1'
#
loop_
_entity.id
_entity.type
_entity.pdbx_description
1 polymer ?
#
loop_
_entity_poly.entity_id
_entity_poly.type
_entity_poly.pdbx_seq_one_letter_code
_entity_poly.pdbx_strand_id
1 'polypeptide(L)'
;QWEKALPGLTVNLVVEPKKQRVEDLQNGNFELGVHIADVSYYVTEGSALNREAVARGTSVYVTDRVVPMLPERLSNGICSLNPNVDRLTQSAIMEITPKGKVVNHKICQSVINTTFRMTYSDVNEMLAGNPEKIEQFKPIMDSVSAMAELHKILEDMRERRGALNFDTSEARILVNEKGMPVD
;
A
#
# COMPACT_ATOMS: atom_id res chain seq x y z
N GLN A 1 4.81 -12.90 -4.28
CA GLN A 1 5.47 -12.06 -5.31
C GLN A 1 5.37 -10.56 -5.00
N TRP A 2 4.31 -10.08 -4.33
CA TRP A 2 4.13 -8.66 -3.98
C TRP A 2 5.07 -8.17 -2.87
N GLU A 3 5.47 -9.03 -1.92
CA GLU A 3 6.43 -8.72 -0.86
C GLU A 3 7.82 -8.33 -1.39
N LYS A 4 8.17 -8.82 -2.58
CA LYS A 4 9.48 -8.57 -3.21
C LYS A 4 9.57 -7.20 -3.91
N ALA A 5 8.44 -6.56 -4.23
CA ALA A 5 8.44 -5.37 -5.08
C ALA A 5 8.73 -4.06 -4.31
N LEU A 6 8.37 -3.96 -3.02
CA LEU A 6 8.55 -2.75 -2.22
C LEU A 6 8.72 -3.09 -0.73
N PRO A 7 9.93 -3.48 -0.28
CA PRO A 7 10.18 -3.72 1.13
C PRO A 7 9.99 -2.42 1.93
N GLY A 8 9.12 -2.46 2.93
CA GLY A 8 8.87 -1.36 3.87
C GLY A 8 7.83 -0.33 3.44
N LEU A 9 7.22 -0.44 2.27
CA LEU A 9 6.07 0.38 1.89
C LEU A 9 4.78 -0.38 2.19
N THR A 10 4.11 -0.04 3.28
CA THR A 10 2.73 -0.48 3.50
C THR A 10 1.85 0.31 2.53
N VAL A 11 1.65 -0.21 1.33
CA VAL A 11 0.66 0.32 0.39
C VAL A 11 -0.69 -0.10 0.93
N ASN A 12 -1.34 0.78 1.68
CA ASN A 12 -2.74 0.60 2.01
C ASN A 12 -3.54 0.90 0.75
N LEU A 13 -3.86 -0.13 0.02
CA LEU A 13 -4.71 -0.02 -1.15
C LEU A 13 -6.13 0.18 -0.67
N VAL A 14 -6.63 1.38 -0.79
CA VAL A 14 -8.03 1.68 -0.56
C VAL A 14 -8.74 1.45 -1.88
N VAL A 15 -9.45 0.36 -1.94
CA VAL A 15 -10.38 0.09 -3.03
C VAL A 15 -11.74 0.60 -2.58
N GLU A 16 -12.16 1.75 -3.07
CA GLU A 16 -13.56 2.17 -2.95
C GLU A 16 -14.41 1.35 -3.92
N PRO A 17 -15.36 0.53 -3.45
CA PRO A 17 -16.30 -0.17 -4.33
C PRO A 17 -17.38 0.82 -4.79
N LYS A 18 -17.05 1.74 -5.67
CA LYS A 18 -18.07 2.52 -6.39
C LYS A 18 -18.32 1.85 -7.73
N LYS A 19 -19.41 1.09 -7.79
CA LYS A 19 -19.99 0.51 -9.02
C LYS A 19 -20.14 1.48 -10.21
N GLN A 20 -20.09 2.77 -9.99
CA GLN A 20 -20.26 3.79 -11.02
C GLN A 20 -18.99 4.13 -11.82
N ARG A 21 -17.80 3.75 -11.37
CA ARG A 21 -16.55 4.14 -12.05
C ARG A 21 -15.98 3.10 -13.01
N VAL A 22 -16.28 1.83 -12.82
CA VAL A 22 -15.90 0.80 -13.80
C VAL A 22 -16.78 0.88 -15.06
N GLU A 23 -18.02 1.33 -14.94
CA GLU A 23 -18.96 1.53 -16.07
C GLU A 23 -18.69 2.81 -16.86
N ASP A 24 -18.05 3.84 -16.26
CA ASP A 24 -17.74 5.09 -16.94
C ASP A 24 -16.44 5.05 -17.77
N LEU A 25 -15.58 4.07 -17.57
CA LEU A 25 -14.40 3.84 -18.40
C LEU A 25 -14.75 2.95 -19.62
N GLN A 26 -15.64 3.45 -20.49
CA GLN A 26 -16.03 2.79 -21.75
C GLN A 26 -14.87 2.51 -22.72
N ASN A 27 -13.66 2.91 -22.37
CA ASN A 27 -12.46 2.79 -23.17
C ASN A 27 -11.53 1.62 -22.78
N GLY A 28 -11.90 0.82 -21.77
CA GLY A 28 -11.12 -0.32 -21.29
C GLY A 28 -9.85 0.06 -20.50
N ASN A 29 -9.72 1.30 -20.06
CA ASN A 29 -8.61 1.75 -19.20
C ASN A 29 -8.90 1.37 -17.73
N PHE A 30 -7.84 1.35 -16.91
CA PHE A 30 -7.91 1.18 -15.45
C PHE A 30 -7.90 2.54 -14.76
N GLU A 31 -8.71 2.72 -13.71
CA GLU A 31 -8.54 3.80 -12.76
C GLU A 31 -7.80 3.25 -11.53
N LEU A 32 -6.60 3.77 -11.26
CA LEU A 32 -5.80 3.41 -10.09
C LEU A 32 -5.78 4.57 -9.11
N GLY A 33 -6.34 4.37 -7.91
CA GLY A 33 -6.22 5.28 -6.77
C GLY A 33 -5.10 4.83 -5.84
N VAL A 34 -4.13 5.70 -5.60
CA VAL A 34 -3.08 5.50 -4.59
C VAL A 34 -3.24 6.55 -3.50
N HIS A 35 -3.44 6.11 -2.25
CA HIS A 35 -3.71 6.97 -1.11
C HIS A 35 -2.64 6.75 -0.05
N ILE A 36 -1.94 7.82 0.31
CA ILE A 36 -0.89 7.80 1.33
C ILE A 36 -1.33 8.73 2.46
N ALA A 37 -1.17 8.31 3.71
CA ALA A 37 -1.50 9.16 4.85
C ALA A 37 -0.83 10.55 4.73
N ASP A 38 -1.60 11.62 4.91
CA ASP A 38 -1.08 12.99 4.86
C ASP A 38 -0.32 13.33 6.13
N VAL A 39 0.90 12.77 6.25
CA VAL A 39 1.79 13.01 7.38
C VAL A 39 2.14 14.49 7.49
N SER A 40 2.26 15.20 6.37
CA SER A 40 2.62 16.61 6.32
C SER A 40 1.58 17.54 6.96
N TYR A 41 0.33 17.11 7.03
CA TYR A 41 -0.72 17.80 7.76
C TYR A 41 -0.44 17.89 9.27
N TYR A 42 0.14 16.83 9.84
CA TYR A 42 0.42 16.72 11.28
C TYR A 42 1.85 17.15 11.64
N VAL A 43 2.79 16.90 10.75
CA VAL A 43 4.22 17.19 10.94
C VAL A 43 4.59 18.35 10.03
N THR A 44 4.24 19.55 10.50
CA THR A 44 4.50 20.78 9.74
C THR A 44 5.98 21.15 9.79
N GLU A 45 6.47 21.77 8.72
CA GLU A 45 7.85 22.23 8.61
C GLU A 45 8.24 23.15 9.79
N GLY A 46 9.43 22.96 10.34
CA GLY A 46 9.93 23.75 11.49
C GLY A 46 9.30 23.41 12.84
N SER A 47 8.31 22.49 12.91
CA SER A 47 7.76 22.01 14.19
C SER A 47 8.76 21.18 14.98
N ALA A 48 8.50 20.96 16.27
CA ALA A 48 9.33 20.09 17.10
C ALA A 48 9.36 18.65 16.55
N LEU A 49 8.20 18.14 16.08
CA LEU A 49 8.11 16.84 15.44
C LEU A 49 8.95 16.74 14.15
N ASN A 50 8.91 17.80 13.32
CA ASN A 50 9.72 17.85 12.11
C ASN A 50 11.21 17.86 12.42
N ARG A 51 11.66 18.67 13.37
CA ARG A 51 13.08 18.71 13.77
C ARG A 51 13.56 17.34 14.28
N GLU A 52 12.77 16.67 15.10
CA GLU A 52 13.08 15.34 15.62
C GLU A 52 13.12 14.29 14.49
N ALA A 53 12.12 14.32 13.59
CA ALA A 53 12.08 13.40 12.45
C ALA A 53 13.27 13.58 11.51
N VAL A 54 13.69 14.82 11.24
CA VAL A 54 14.87 15.12 10.44
C VAL A 54 16.14 14.61 11.13
N ALA A 55 16.26 14.81 12.46
CA ALA A 55 17.40 14.33 13.23
C ALA A 55 17.52 12.79 13.24
N ARG A 56 16.39 12.09 13.31
CA ARG A 56 16.33 10.60 13.21
C ARG A 56 16.58 10.10 11.79
N GLY A 57 16.10 10.80 10.80
CA GLY A 57 16.26 10.49 9.37
C GLY A 57 15.45 9.29 8.87
N THR A 58 15.23 8.28 9.69
CA THR A 58 14.46 7.07 9.34
C THR A 58 13.94 6.35 10.59
N SER A 59 12.99 5.44 10.42
CA SER A 59 12.68 4.43 11.42
C SER A 59 13.69 3.29 11.34
N VAL A 60 14.12 2.77 12.49
CA VAL A 60 15.08 1.67 12.58
C VAL A 60 14.34 0.41 13.00
N TYR A 61 14.43 -0.62 12.16
CA TYR A 61 13.82 -1.93 12.40
C TYR A 61 14.90 -2.88 12.90
N VAL A 62 14.82 -3.23 14.17
CA VAL A 62 15.67 -4.27 14.77
C VAL A 62 14.85 -5.56 14.91
N THR A 63 15.52 -6.66 15.23
CA THR A 63 14.90 -7.99 15.17
C THR A 63 13.62 -8.12 16.03
N ASP A 64 13.57 -7.47 17.19
CA ASP A 64 12.50 -7.61 18.17
C ASP A 64 11.62 -6.35 18.33
N ARG A 65 12.03 -5.21 17.74
CA ARG A 65 11.33 -3.94 17.92
C ARG A 65 11.59 -2.95 16.80
N VAL A 66 10.76 -1.92 16.75
CA VAL A 66 10.94 -0.77 15.84
C VAL A 66 11.22 0.47 16.69
N VAL A 67 12.26 1.24 16.32
CA VAL A 67 12.49 2.60 16.82
C VAL A 67 11.94 3.57 15.77
N PRO A 68 10.73 4.10 15.93
CA PRO A 68 10.08 4.85 14.88
C PRO A 68 10.67 6.27 14.75
N MET A 69 10.72 6.78 13.51
CA MET A 69 11.09 8.17 13.21
C MET A 69 10.08 9.16 13.79
N LEU A 70 8.81 8.82 13.74
CA LEU A 70 7.70 9.60 14.30
C LEU A 70 7.12 8.88 15.52
N PRO A 71 6.54 9.61 16.50
CA PRO A 71 5.86 9.00 17.63
C PRO A 71 4.82 7.95 17.19
N GLU A 72 4.70 6.85 17.93
CA GLU A 72 3.76 5.75 17.61
C GLU A 72 2.31 6.21 17.51
N ARG A 73 1.93 7.23 18.29
CA ARG A 73 0.59 7.85 18.20
C ARG A 73 0.30 8.40 16.78
N LEU A 74 1.32 8.84 16.07
CA LEU A 74 1.20 9.22 14.67
C LEU A 74 1.34 8.01 13.75
N SER A 75 2.46 7.29 13.81
CA SER A 75 2.80 6.22 12.86
C SER A 75 1.83 5.03 12.90
N ASN A 76 1.39 4.60 14.10
CA ASN A 76 0.47 3.48 14.29
C ASN A 76 -0.99 3.94 14.51
N GLY A 77 -1.21 5.23 14.78
CA GLY A 77 -2.51 5.81 15.10
C GLY A 77 -3.08 6.64 13.95
N ILE A 78 -2.88 7.96 14.02
CA ILE A 78 -3.55 8.94 13.16
C ILE A 78 -3.13 8.81 11.69
N CYS A 79 -1.86 8.49 11.43
CA CYS A 79 -1.32 8.28 10.08
C CYS A 79 -1.44 6.82 9.61
N SER A 80 -2.03 5.93 10.40
CA SER A 80 -2.32 4.56 9.93
C SER A 80 -3.71 4.52 9.29
N LEU A 81 -3.79 3.97 8.08
CA LEU A 81 -5.04 3.86 7.32
C LEU A 81 -5.89 2.67 7.85
N ASN A 82 -6.25 2.75 9.13
CA ASN A 82 -7.04 1.73 9.80
C ASN A 82 -8.47 1.65 9.20
N PRO A 83 -9.11 0.46 9.22
CA PRO A 83 -10.47 0.29 8.72
C PRO A 83 -11.51 1.11 9.50
N ASN A 84 -12.55 1.52 8.79
CA ASN A 84 -13.75 2.16 9.33
C ASN A 84 -13.51 3.48 10.07
N VAL A 85 -12.42 4.17 9.75
CA VAL A 85 -12.13 5.51 10.28
C VAL A 85 -11.64 6.43 9.17
N ASP A 86 -12.09 7.69 9.22
CA ASP A 86 -11.66 8.70 8.27
C ASP A 86 -10.19 9.06 8.47
N ARG A 87 -9.47 9.13 7.37
CA ARG A 87 -8.04 9.48 7.36
C ARG A 87 -7.73 10.51 6.28
N LEU A 88 -6.96 11.51 6.68
CA LEU A 88 -6.40 12.48 5.72
C LEU A 88 -5.33 11.79 4.88
N THR A 89 -5.42 11.99 3.57
CA THR A 89 -4.48 11.40 2.62
C THR A 89 -4.07 12.37 1.53
N GLN A 90 -2.87 12.17 1.01
CA GLN A 90 -2.45 12.63 -0.31
C GLN A 90 -2.79 11.52 -1.29
N SER A 91 -3.61 11.83 -2.28
CA SER A 91 -4.15 10.84 -3.21
C SER A 91 -3.72 11.15 -4.63
N ALA A 92 -3.27 10.12 -5.34
CA ALA A 92 -3.04 10.13 -6.76
C ALA A 92 -4.06 9.21 -7.45
N ILE A 93 -4.95 9.79 -8.24
CA ILE A 93 -5.90 9.05 -9.06
C ILE A 93 -5.39 9.07 -10.49
N MET A 94 -5.19 7.90 -11.08
CA MET A 94 -4.55 7.75 -12.38
C MET A 94 -5.41 6.93 -13.32
N GLU A 95 -5.55 7.39 -14.56
CA GLU A 95 -6.12 6.60 -15.64
C GLU A 95 -4.98 5.94 -16.43
N ILE A 96 -5.01 4.60 -16.51
CA ILE A 96 -3.95 3.78 -17.07
C ILE A 96 -4.52 2.91 -18.19
N THR A 97 -3.91 2.97 -19.37
CA THR A 97 -4.30 2.15 -20.52
C THR A 97 -3.91 0.68 -20.32
N PRO A 98 -4.49 -0.28 -21.10
CA PRO A 98 -4.06 -1.69 -21.12
C PRO A 98 -2.60 -1.90 -21.57
N LYS A 99 -1.92 -0.85 -22.04
CA LYS A 99 -0.48 -0.86 -22.36
C LYS A 99 0.40 -0.32 -21.24
N GLY A 100 -0.17 0.00 -20.06
CA GLY A 100 0.54 0.53 -18.91
C GLY A 100 0.86 2.03 -18.97
N LYS A 101 0.30 2.77 -19.94
CA LYS A 101 0.54 4.22 -20.08
C LYS A 101 -0.46 5.00 -19.24
N VAL A 102 0.03 5.88 -18.36
CA VAL A 102 -0.80 6.87 -17.66
C VAL A 102 -1.21 7.94 -18.67
N VAL A 103 -2.50 8.11 -18.89
CA VAL A 103 -3.07 9.08 -19.85
C VAL A 103 -3.72 10.27 -19.15
N ASN A 104 -4.12 10.10 -17.91
CA ASN A 104 -4.66 11.17 -17.07
C ASN A 104 -4.30 10.94 -15.60
N HIS A 105 -4.15 12.01 -14.82
CA HIS A 105 -3.94 11.89 -13.37
C HIS A 105 -4.40 13.13 -12.62
N LYS A 106 -4.77 12.93 -11.37
CA LYS A 106 -5.09 14.00 -10.42
C LYS A 106 -4.39 13.70 -9.10
N ILE A 107 -3.65 14.69 -8.57
CA ILE A 107 -3.07 14.63 -7.23
C ILE A 107 -3.82 15.63 -6.36
N CYS A 108 -4.29 15.18 -5.19
CA CYS A 108 -5.07 16.02 -4.29
C CYS A 108 -4.98 15.54 -2.84
N GLN A 109 -5.23 16.46 -1.92
CA GLN A 109 -5.57 16.10 -0.55
C GLN A 109 -6.98 15.51 -0.53
N SER A 110 -7.18 14.46 0.25
CA SER A 110 -8.46 13.77 0.35
C SER A 110 -8.68 13.20 1.74
N VAL A 111 -9.89 12.78 1.98
CA VAL A 111 -10.27 11.96 3.15
C VAL A 111 -10.72 10.62 2.63
N ILE A 112 -10.17 9.54 3.19
CA ILE A 112 -10.59 8.18 2.86
C ILE A 112 -11.09 7.46 4.10
N ASN A 113 -11.97 6.48 3.86
CA ASN A 113 -12.43 5.53 4.87
C ASN A 113 -12.18 4.12 4.34
N THR A 114 -11.17 3.45 4.89
CA THR A 114 -10.76 2.12 4.46
C THR A 114 -11.77 1.07 4.95
N THR A 115 -12.32 0.26 4.06
CA THR A 115 -13.25 -0.81 4.42
C THR A 115 -12.51 -2.06 4.91
N PHE A 116 -11.46 -2.47 4.20
CA PHE A 116 -10.68 -3.66 4.52
C PHE A 116 -9.19 -3.34 4.61
N ARG A 117 -8.53 -3.84 5.65
CA ARG A 117 -7.07 -3.87 5.74
C ARG A 117 -6.61 -5.25 5.33
N MET A 118 -6.04 -5.35 4.13
CA MET A 118 -5.59 -6.60 3.56
C MET A 118 -4.15 -6.91 3.93
N THR A 119 -3.85 -8.20 4.08
CA THR A 119 -2.48 -8.70 4.12
C THR A 119 -2.08 -9.28 2.75
N TYR A 120 -0.79 -9.38 2.48
CA TYR A 120 -0.31 -10.05 1.27
C TYR A 120 -0.78 -11.52 1.18
N SER A 121 -0.80 -12.22 2.33
CA SER A 121 -1.30 -13.59 2.42
C SER A 121 -2.77 -13.68 2.02
N ASP A 122 -3.63 -12.79 2.52
CA ASP A 122 -5.05 -12.77 2.16
C ASP A 122 -5.25 -12.58 0.65
N VAL A 123 -4.53 -11.61 0.06
CA VAL A 123 -4.62 -11.33 -1.38
C VAL A 123 -4.12 -12.51 -2.20
N ASN A 124 -3.00 -13.13 -1.80
CA ASN A 124 -2.46 -14.31 -2.50
C ASN A 124 -3.43 -15.49 -2.44
N GLU A 125 -4.06 -15.74 -1.29
CA GLU A 125 -5.06 -16.80 -1.14
C GLU A 125 -6.32 -16.52 -1.97
N MET A 126 -6.79 -15.27 -2.02
CA MET A 126 -7.92 -14.88 -2.89
C MET A 126 -7.60 -15.14 -4.36
N LEU A 127 -6.43 -14.73 -4.82
CA LEU A 127 -5.99 -14.91 -6.21
C LEU A 127 -5.69 -16.39 -6.54
N ALA A 128 -5.33 -17.19 -5.53
CA ALA A 128 -5.18 -18.65 -5.66
C ALA A 128 -6.53 -19.39 -5.68
N GLY A 129 -7.65 -18.70 -5.46
CA GLY A 129 -8.99 -19.29 -5.52
C GLY A 129 -9.48 -19.91 -4.20
N ASN A 130 -8.90 -19.51 -3.04
CA ASN A 130 -9.39 -19.99 -1.74
C ASN A 130 -10.84 -19.52 -1.49
N PRO A 131 -11.83 -20.46 -1.40
CA PRO A 131 -13.25 -20.07 -1.31
C PRO A 131 -13.59 -19.29 -0.04
N GLU A 132 -12.93 -19.58 1.08
CA GLU A 132 -13.18 -18.90 2.35
C GLU A 132 -12.74 -17.44 2.26
N LYS A 133 -11.56 -17.17 1.69
CA LYS A 133 -11.05 -15.82 1.49
C LYS A 133 -11.84 -15.04 0.46
N ILE A 134 -12.26 -15.68 -0.62
CA ILE A 134 -13.12 -15.06 -1.63
C ILE A 134 -14.46 -14.63 -1.01
N GLU A 135 -15.10 -15.47 -0.21
CA GLU A 135 -16.36 -15.11 0.45
C GLU A 135 -16.17 -14.03 1.51
N GLN A 136 -15.09 -14.10 2.31
CA GLN A 136 -14.74 -13.10 3.33
C GLN A 136 -14.56 -11.70 2.72
N PHE A 137 -13.92 -11.60 1.56
CA PHE A 137 -13.55 -10.35 0.90
C PHE A 137 -14.31 -10.11 -0.41
N LYS A 138 -15.44 -10.78 -0.58
CA LYS A 138 -16.30 -10.72 -1.77
C LYS A 138 -16.56 -9.30 -2.31
N PRO A 139 -16.84 -8.29 -1.47
CA PRO A 139 -17.11 -6.93 -1.95
C PRO A 139 -15.97 -6.28 -2.72
N ILE A 140 -14.73 -6.75 -2.54
CA ILE A 140 -13.54 -6.16 -3.17
C ILE A 140 -12.88 -7.09 -4.19
N MET A 141 -13.44 -8.28 -4.43
CA MET A 141 -12.83 -9.30 -5.30
C MET A 141 -12.57 -8.77 -6.72
N ASP A 142 -13.52 -8.04 -7.30
CA ASP A 142 -13.38 -7.46 -8.65
C ASP A 142 -12.19 -6.48 -8.72
N SER A 143 -12.04 -5.67 -7.67
CA SER A 143 -10.93 -4.72 -7.59
C SER A 143 -9.59 -5.41 -7.39
N VAL A 144 -9.54 -6.47 -6.58
CA VAL A 144 -8.32 -7.29 -6.40
C VAL A 144 -7.92 -7.97 -7.71
N SER A 145 -8.90 -8.46 -8.47
CA SER A 145 -8.67 -9.05 -9.79
C SER A 145 -8.15 -8.03 -10.80
N ALA A 146 -8.77 -6.86 -10.86
CA ALA A 146 -8.31 -5.76 -11.72
C ALA A 146 -6.89 -5.29 -11.37
N MET A 147 -6.57 -5.25 -10.08
CA MET A 147 -5.21 -4.93 -9.63
C MET A 147 -4.18 -5.97 -10.04
N ALA A 148 -4.52 -7.27 -9.94
CA ALA A 148 -3.63 -8.34 -10.37
C ALA A 148 -3.37 -8.28 -11.89
N GLU A 149 -4.37 -7.91 -12.68
CA GLU A 149 -4.23 -7.66 -14.11
C GLU A 149 -3.34 -6.43 -14.38
N LEU A 150 -3.64 -5.31 -13.75
CA LEU A 150 -2.86 -4.08 -13.90
C LEU A 150 -1.40 -4.27 -13.46
N HIS A 151 -1.16 -5.04 -12.40
CA HIS A 151 0.20 -5.38 -11.96
C HIS A 151 1.02 -6.01 -13.09
N LYS A 152 0.49 -7.04 -13.76
CA LYS A 152 1.18 -7.69 -14.88
C LYS A 152 1.50 -6.71 -16.01
N ILE A 153 0.54 -5.84 -16.34
CA ILE A 153 0.72 -4.82 -17.38
C ILE A 153 1.85 -3.85 -17.00
N LEU A 154 1.90 -3.41 -15.75
CA LEU A 154 2.93 -2.49 -15.27
C LEU A 154 4.30 -3.18 -15.13
N GLU A 155 4.33 -4.44 -14.72
CA GLU A 155 5.54 -5.25 -14.64
C GLU A 155 6.15 -5.43 -16.03
N ASP A 156 5.38 -5.88 -17.02
CA ASP A 156 5.80 -5.99 -18.41
C ASP A 156 6.31 -4.65 -18.98
N MET A 157 5.65 -3.55 -18.63
CA MET A 157 6.08 -2.22 -19.05
C MET A 157 7.43 -1.84 -18.42
N ARG A 158 7.64 -2.15 -17.15
CA ARG A 158 8.91 -1.91 -16.45
C ARG A 158 10.05 -2.72 -17.07
N GLU A 159 9.83 -4.00 -17.34
CA GLU A 159 10.82 -4.87 -17.98
C GLU A 159 11.22 -4.36 -19.37
N ARG A 160 10.24 -3.97 -20.19
CA ARG A 160 10.50 -3.36 -21.51
C ARG A 160 11.30 -2.06 -21.43
N ARG A 161 11.23 -1.33 -20.32
CA ARG A 161 12.02 -0.13 -20.05
C ARG A 161 13.43 -0.44 -19.53
N GLY A 162 13.78 -1.71 -19.32
CA GLY A 162 15.07 -2.14 -18.81
C GLY A 162 15.18 -2.14 -17.29
N ALA A 163 14.05 -2.24 -16.56
CA ALA A 163 14.10 -2.40 -15.13
C ALA A 163 14.74 -3.75 -14.77
N LEU A 164 15.66 -3.72 -13.79
CA LEU A 164 16.26 -4.94 -13.25
C LEU A 164 15.41 -5.44 -12.09
N ASN A 165 15.04 -6.72 -12.14
CA ASN A 165 14.40 -7.41 -11.03
C ASN A 165 15.46 -8.16 -10.24
N PHE A 166 15.70 -7.73 -8.98
CA PHE A 166 16.60 -8.44 -8.07
C PHE A 166 15.80 -9.44 -7.24
N ASP A 167 16.21 -10.71 -7.29
CA ASP A 167 15.66 -11.75 -6.44
C ASP A 167 16.50 -11.80 -5.16
N THR A 168 16.11 -11.01 -4.15
CA THR A 168 16.76 -11.01 -2.84
C THR A 168 15.90 -11.80 -1.85
N SER A 169 16.53 -12.77 -1.16
CA SER A 169 15.90 -13.45 -0.03
C SER A 169 16.07 -12.62 1.23
N GLU A 170 14.98 -12.33 1.92
CA GLU A 170 14.99 -11.70 3.23
C GLU A 170 14.92 -12.77 4.31
N ALA A 171 15.91 -12.80 5.21
CA ALA A 171 15.90 -13.71 6.34
C ALA A 171 14.91 -13.22 7.41
N ARG A 172 13.95 -14.06 7.77
CA ARG A 172 13.09 -13.81 8.93
C ARG A 172 13.73 -14.44 10.16
N ILE A 173 14.24 -13.61 11.05
CA ILE A 173 14.82 -14.06 12.30
C ILE A 173 13.70 -14.17 13.33
N LEU A 174 13.48 -15.38 13.87
CA LEU A 174 12.59 -15.61 15.00
C LEU A 174 13.37 -15.41 16.29
N VAL A 175 12.76 -14.73 17.24
CA VAL A 175 13.36 -14.50 18.56
C VAL A 175 12.44 -15.06 19.66
N ASN A 176 13.04 -15.52 20.76
CA ASN A 176 12.30 -15.92 21.95
C ASN A 176 11.88 -14.69 22.80
N GLU A 177 11.22 -14.94 23.93
CA GLU A 177 10.75 -13.90 24.86
C GLU A 177 11.88 -13.00 25.43
N LYS A 178 13.15 -13.46 25.35
CA LYS A 178 14.32 -12.71 25.79
C LYS A 178 15.01 -11.95 24.64
N GLY A 179 14.40 -11.94 23.42
CA GLY A 179 14.96 -11.30 22.25
C GLY A 179 16.15 -12.05 21.63
N MET A 180 16.41 -13.30 22.01
CA MET A 180 17.48 -14.10 21.45
C MET A 180 16.99 -14.87 20.23
N PRO A 181 17.77 -14.92 19.13
CA PRO A 181 17.44 -15.72 17.98
C PRO A 181 17.19 -17.18 18.35
N VAL A 182 16.18 -17.77 17.75
CA VAL A 182 15.87 -19.20 17.83
C VAL A 182 15.89 -19.78 16.41
N ASP A 183 16.37 -21.02 16.31
CA ASP A 183 16.43 -21.74 15.03
C ASP A 183 15.03 -22.11 14.53
#